data_800c4098396522ffea27cfcabd69d372
#
_entry.id   800c4098396522ffea27cfcabd69d372
#
_cell.length_a   1.000
_cell.length_b   1.000
_cell.length_c   1.000
_cell.angle_alpha   90.00
_cell.angle_beta   90.00
_cell.angle_gamma   90.00
#
_symmetry.space_group_name_H-M   'P 1'
#
loop_
_entity.id
_entity.type
_entity.pdbx_description
1 polymer ?
#
loop_
_entity_poly.entity_id
_entity_poly.type
_entity_poly.pdbx_seq_one_letter_code
_entity_poly.pdbx_strand_id
1 'polypeptide(L)'
;SLVEDKLLLNFAKDLGLGSSENEVIQALAETKAFQDPSGDFNKTIYYELLNANNMTPKEYEKTLSNEIIIGKLEQIFNLPQTDEELKMLGASYFMQDSLNIAKLEQDKENIKVNEEELKKLWNEHKEDYKTKKVYEISTYYLPVDMQKIDDSKLEEFYNNENNKFKYKDFSGKIMSFEAAKKDVAKDYALAQLKNIANAKFLELKEGKDKFQKDENITDSDVYYPLEALSRAKNGDVLRPSEYQNGYIIIKLNKTNPVRTKTFNEAREELMPIYISEQVKKNLEEKAKQNLENFSGTNIGFVSRDTVRNDAKISNILNEAEFSYFLMNVFNSDQNRSYVILNEDKAILYKINKQKLDMNPEKFQQYRTMLNQNLQSLKANEMKQELIEELKKTYPIKIYYKGK
;
A
#
# COMPACT_ATOMS: atom_id res chain seq x y z
N SER A 1 1.10 3.60 24.49
CA SER A 1 0.77 2.15 24.55
C SER A 1 -0.26 1.88 25.64
N LEU A 2 -0.94 0.70 25.60
CA LEU A 2 -1.93 0.33 26.65
C LEU A 2 -1.35 0.38 28.08
N VAL A 3 -0.08 0.11 28.24
CA VAL A 3 0.61 0.18 29.55
C VAL A 3 0.76 1.64 29.96
N GLU A 4 1.20 2.49 29.08
CA GLU A 4 1.39 3.92 29.35
C GLU A 4 0.06 4.62 29.68
N ASP A 5 -1.00 4.32 28.90
CA ASP A 5 -2.35 4.86 29.17
C ASP A 5 -2.85 4.43 30.55
N LYS A 6 -2.57 3.19 30.95
CA LYS A 6 -2.91 2.70 32.29
C LYS A 6 -2.10 3.37 33.40
N LEU A 7 -0.81 3.61 33.17
CA LEU A 7 0.04 4.32 34.13
C LEU A 7 -0.46 5.75 34.33
N LEU A 8 -0.68 6.48 33.23
CA LEU A 8 -1.21 7.86 33.27
C LEU A 8 -2.59 7.94 33.93
N LEU A 9 -3.49 7.00 33.60
CA LEU A 9 -4.83 6.94 34.21
C LEU A 9 -4.78 6.68 35.72
N ASN A 10 -3.93 5.74 36.17
CA ASN A 10 -3.79 5.45 37.60
C ASN A 10 -3.23 6.67 38.33
N PHE A 11 -2.18 7.26 37.81
CA PHE A 11 -1.59 8.48 38.38
C PHE A 11 -2.59 9.64 38.43
N ALA A 12 -3.35 9.88 37.35
CA ALA A 12 -4.38 10.90 37.32
C ALA A 12 -5.43 10.67 38.43
N LYS A 13 -5.86 9.43 38.65
CA LYS A 13 -6.79 9.05 39.72
C LYS A 13 -6.18 9.24 41.12
N ASP A 14 -4.92 8.92 41.31
CA ASP A 14 -4.21 9.13 42.57
C ASP A 14 -4.09 10.63 42.89
N LEU A 15 -4.04 11.49 41.87
CA LEU A 15 -4.13 12.95 42.02
C LEU A 15 -5.57 13.46 42.26
N GLY A 16 -6.57 12.58 42.28
CA GLY A 16 -7.97 12.95 42.49
C GLY A 16 -8.67 13.45 41.23
N LEU A 17 -8.09 13.28 40.02
CA LEU A 17 -8.75 13.62 38.78
C LEU A 17 -9.85 12.61 38.46
N GLY A 18 -11.01 13.14 38.05
CA GLY A 18 -12.17 12.37 37.65
C GLY A 18 -12.86 12.99 36.42
N SER A 19 -13.83 12.28 35.86
CA SER A 19 -14.75 12.83 34.88
C SER A 19 -16.16 12.84 35.43
N SER A 20 -16.90 13.91 35.17
CA SER A 20 -18.32 14.02 35.49
C SER A 20 -19.17 13.38 34.39
N GLU A 21 -20.41 13.03 34.72
CA GLU A 21 -21.38 12.52 33.74
C GLU A 21 -21.61 13.51 32.60
N ASN A 22 -21.68 14.82 32.90
CA ASN A 22 -21.87 15.88 31.91
C ASN A 22 -20.70 15.96 30.92
N GLU A 23 -19.45 15.77 31.37
CA GLU A 23 -18.27 15.74 30.49
C GLU A 23 -18.32 14.54 29.53
N VAL A 24 -18.78 13.39 30.01
CA VAL A 24 -18.94 12.19 29.16
C VAL A 24 -20.05 12.42 28.13
N ILE A 25 -21.18 13.00 28.53
CA ILE A 25 -22.28 13.32 27.61
C ILE A 25 -21.83 14.34 26.54
N GLN A 26 -21.10 15.36 26.93
CA GLN A 26 -20.56 16.34 26.00
C GLN A 26 -19.58 15.71 25.00
N ALA A 27 -18.67 14.90 25.48
CA ALA A 27 -17.71 14.21 24.63
C ALA A 27 -18.38 13.21 23.66
N LEU A 28 -19.47 12.55 24.09
CA LEU A 28 -20.31 11.74 23.20
C LEU A 28 -20.96 12.58 22.11
N ALA A 29 -21.49 13.73 22.46
CA ALA A 29 -22.15 14.65 21.50
C ALA A 29 -21.15 15.23 20.49
N GLU A 30 -19.91 15.49 20.90
CA GLU A 30 -18.84 16.02 20.06
C GLU A 30 -18.18 14.94 19.16
N THR A 31 -18.43 13.65 19.42
CA THR A 31 -17.87 12.56 18.62
C THR A 31 -18.54 12.51 17.24
N LYS A 32 -17.83 12.94 16.20
CA LYS A 32 -18.34 13.04 14.81
C LYS A 32 -18.96 11.76 14.28
N ALA A 33 -18.44 10.60 14.67
CA ALA A 33 -18.93 9.30 14.24
C ALA A 33 -20.37 8.99 14.73
N PHE A 34 -20.84 9.68 15.74
CA PHE A 34 -22.18 9.53 16.31
C PHE A 34 -23.13 10.66 15.93
N GLN A 35 -22.69 11.57 15.06
CA GLN A 35 -23.48 12.70 14.60
C GLN A 35 -24.23 12.37 13.31
N ASP A 36 -25.40 12.96 13.17
CA ASP A 36 -26.15 12.95 11.91
C ASP A 36 -25.60 14.00 10.93
N PRO A 37 -26.15 14.10 9.69
CA PRO A 37 -25.71 15.11 8.72
C PRO A 37 -25.89 16.57 9.15
N SER A 38 -26.70 16.81 10.19
CA SER A 38 -26.89 18.16 10.78
C SER A 38 -25.84 18.49 11.84
N GLY A 39 -25.02 17.50 12.24
CA GLY A 39 -24.00 17.64 13.27
C GLY A 39 -24.51 17.35 14.70
N ASP A 40 -25.74 16.87 14.83
CA ASP A 40 -26.34 16.55 16.12
C ASP A 40 -26.10 15.06 16.49
N PHE A 41 -25.94 14.78 17.77
CA PHE A 41 -25.79 13.41 18.27
C PHE A 41 -26.99 12.54 17.93
N ASN A 42 -26.73 11.41 17.25
CA ASN A 42 -27.75 10.47 16.86
C ASN A 42 -27.63 9.14 17.61
N LYS A 43 -28.61 8.88 18.47
CA LYS A 43 -28.65 7.69 19.33
C LYS A 43 -28.70 6.37 18.54
N THR A 44 -29.34 6.36 17.39
CA THR A 44 -29.41 5.17 16.54
C THR A 44 -28.03 4.85 15.95
N ILE A 45 -27.36 5.85 15.37
CA ILE A 45 -26.01 5.70 14.83
C ILE A 45 -25.04 5.23 15.94
N TYR A 46 -25.16 5.82 17.13
CA TYR A 46 -24.33 5.44 18.28
C TYR A 46 -24.47 3.94 18.61
N TYR A 47 -25.70 3.42 18.77
CA TYR A 47 -25.93 2.01 19.08
C TYR A 47 -25.52 1.07 17.93
N GLU A 48 -25.78 1.44 16.69
CA GLU A 48 -25.41 0.64 15.53
C GLU A 48 -23.88 0.50 15.42
N LEU A 49 -23.13 1.58 15.59
CA LEU A 49 -21.67 1.54 15.56
C LEU A 49 -21.08 0.74 16.71
N LEU A 50 -21.61 0.86 17.92
CA LEU A 50 -21.15 0.08 19.05
C LEU A 50 -21.40 -1.41 18.83
N ASN A 51 -22.60 -1.79 18.36
CA ASN A 51 -22.94 -3.18 18.06
C ASN A 51 -22.04 -3.76 16.95
N ALA A 52 -21.78 -2.99 15.91
CA ALA A 52 -20.86 -3.41 14.82
C ALA A 52 -19.44 -3.69 15.32
N ASN A 53 -19.02 -3.01 16.40
CA ASN A 53 -17.71 -3.20 17.03
C ASN A 53 -17.75 -4.14 18.25
N ASN A 54 -18.85 -4.84 18.49
CA ASN A 54 -19.06 -5.72 19.64
C ASN A 54 -18.78 -5.03 20.99
N MET A 55 -19.15 -3.76 21.13
CA MET A 55 -18.94 -2.95 22.31
C MET A 55 -20.27 -2.50 22.94
N THR A 56 -20.37 -2.53 24.25
CA THR A 56 -21.54 -2.02 24.96
C THR A 56 -21.41 -0.51 25.25
N PRO A 57 -22.52 0.24 25.39
CA PRO A 57 -22.47 1.66 25.81
C PRO A 57 -21.66 1.88 27.07
N LYS A 58 -21.85 1.03 28.07
CA LYS A 58 -21.13 1.13 29.36
C LYS A 58 -19.61 1.00 29.20
N GLU A 59 -19.15 0.12 28.31
CA GLU A 59 -17.73 -0.06 28.04
C GLU A 59 -17.16 1.15 27.29
N TYR A 60 -17.90 1.66 26.30
CA TYR A 60 -17.49 2.84 25.54
C TYR A 60 -17.44 4.10 26.43
N GLU A 61 -18.51 4.37 27.19
CA GLU A 61 -18.58 5.51 28.11
C GLU A 61 -17.48 5.46 29.18
N LYS A 62 -17.13 4.24 29.66
CA LYS A 62 -15.99 4.06 30.56
C LYS A 62 -14.64 4.37 29.89
N THR A 63 -14.48 3.99 28.65
CA THR A 63 -13.28 4.32 27.86
C THR A 63 -13.18 5.84 27.70
N LEU A 64 -14.26 6.47 27.26
CA LEU A 64 -14.34 7.92 27.10
C LEU A 64 -14.07 8.67 28.41
N SER A 65 -14.65 8.20 29.52
CA SER A 65 -14.35 8.71 30.86
C SER A 65 -12.86 8.66 31.20
N ASN A 66 -12.20 7.54 30.89
CA ASN A 66 -10.75 7.41 31.11
C ASN A 66 -9.94 8.34 30.20
N GLU A 67 -10.34 8.53 28.96
CA GLU A 67 -9.71 9.49 28.03
C GLU A 67 -9.84 10.93 28.51
N ILE A 68 -11.00 11.30 29.04
CA ILE A 68 -11.23 12.64 29.64
C ILE A 68 -10.27 12.83 30.86
N ILE A 69 -10.14 11.82 31.70
CA ILE A 69 -9.25 11.90 32.87
C ILE A 69 -7.79 12.06 32.44
N ILE A 70 -7.33 11.28 31.45
CA ILE A 70 -5.97 11.40 30.89
C ILE A 70 -5.80 12.77 30.25
N GLY A 71 -6.78 13.25 29.47
CA GLY A 71 -6.75 14.58 28.85
C GLY A 71 -6.61 15.71 29.87
N LYS A 72 -7.29 15.61 31.04
CA LYS A 72 -7.11 16.57 32.14
C LYS A 72 -5.68 16.54 32.72
N LEU A 73 -5.10 15.35 32.87
CA LEU A 73 -3.71 15.21 33.30
C LEU A 73 -2.76 15.84 32.27
N GLU A 74 -3.00 15.62 30.99
CA GLU A 74 -2.16 16.15 29.90
C GLU A 74 -2.22 17.70 29.80
N GLN A 75 -3.26 18.32 30.27
CA GLN A 75 -3.35 19.81 30.31
C GLN A 75 -2.25 20.45 31.17
N ILE A 76 -1.70 19.75 32.17
CA ILE A 76 -0.59 20.27 32.98
C ILE A 76 0.71 20.44 32.17
N PHE A 77 0.84 19.74 31.04
CA PHE A 77 2.00 19.84 30.14
C PHE A 77 1.89 21.04 29.18
N ASN A 78 0.75 21.71 29.13
CA ASN A 78 0.54 22.89 28.29
C ASN A 78 1.16 24.14 28.93
N LEU A 79 2.50 24.16 29.01
CA LEU A 79 3.22 25.31 29.53
C LEU A 79 3.25 26.46 28.49
N PRO A 80 3.11 27.71 28.94
CA PRO A 80 3.31 28.86 28.05
C PRO A 80 4.76 28.91 27.57
N GLN A 81 4.93 29.39 26.34
CA GLN A 81 6.25 29.53 25.72
C GLN A 81 6.75 30.96 25.88
N THR A 82 8.02 31.11 26.20
CA THR A 82 8.68 32.43 26.23
C THR A 82 9.15 32.86 24.84
N ASP A 83 9.30 34.16 24.62
CA ASP A 83 9.81 34.70 23.35
C ASP A 83 11.25 34.25 23.09
N GLU A 84 12.05 34.07 24.14
CA GLU A 84 13.42 33.56 24.05
C GLU A 84 13.45 32.11 23.55
N GLU A 85 12.59 31.25 24.07
CA GLU A 85 12.50 29.86 23.61
C GLU A 85 12.02 29.77 22.16
N LEU A 86 11.06 30.59 21.78
CA LEU A 86 10.59 30.68 20.39
C LEU A 86 11.69 31.18 19.46
N LYS A 87 12.50 32.14 19.89
CA LYS A 87 13.68 32.59 19.12
C LYS A 87 14.73 31.49 18.99
N MET A 88 15.00 30.74 20.06
CA MET A 88 15.94 29.61 20.01
C MET A 88 15.46 28.53 19.04
N LEU A 89 14.19 28.14 19.10
CA LEU A 89 13.63 27.20 18.13
C LEU A 89 13.64 27.80 16.72
N GLY A 90 13.26 29.09 16.57
CA GLY A 90 13.27 29.81 15.31
C GLY A 90 14.67 29.86 14.69
N ALA A 91 15.72 29.95 15.50
CA ALA A 91 17.10 29.93 15.00
C ALA A 91 17.38 28.67 14.15
N SER A 92 16.87 27.50 14.54
CA SER A 92 17.02 26.28 13.76
C SER A 92 16.27 26.30 12.42
N TYR A 93 15.19 27.07 12.30
CA TYR A 93 14.43 27.25 11.06
C TYR A 93 14.98 28.35 10.16
N PHE A 94 15.64 29.36 10.72
CA PHE A 94 16.14 30.53 9.98
C PHE A 94 17.66 30.50 9.71
N MET A 95 18.31 29.40 10.03
CA MET A 95 19.70 29.17 9.62
C MET A 95 19.77 29.12 8.09
N GLN A 96 20.75 29.83 7.57
CA GLN A 96 21.12 29.81 6.15
C GLN A 96 22.56 29.31 6.01
N ASP A 97 22.72 28.35 5.10
CA ASP A 97 24.02 27.76 4.78
C ASP A 97 24.47 28.15 3.37
N SER A 98 25.69 28.69 3.25
CA SER A 98 26.32 28.85 1.96
C SER A 98 26.95 27.53 1.54
N LEU A 99 26.40 26.93 0.47
CA LEU A 99 26.77 25.59 0.06
C LEU A 99 27.62 25.57 -1.22
N ASN A 100 28.62 24.70 -1.22
CA ASN A 100 29.22 24.17 -2.45
C ASN A 100 28.59 22.77 -2.68
N ILE A 101 28.13 22.54 -3.90
CA ILE A 101 27.52 21.24 -4.28
C ILE A 101 28.17 20.67 -5.53
N ALA A 102 28.27 19.36 -5.61
CA ALA A 102 28.70 18.64 -6.82
C ALA A 102 27.80 17.42 -7.07
N LYS A 103 27.39 17.26 -8.33
CA LYS A 103 26.61 16.10 -8.77
C LYS A 103 27.53 14.90 -8.98
N LEU A 104 27.12 13.74 -8.50
CA LEU A 104 27.67 12.43 -8.86
C LEU A 104 26.60 11.60 -9.52
N GLU A 105 26.98 10.91 -10.58
CA GLU A 105 26.12 9.96 -11.29
C GLU A 105 26.85 8.62 -11.40
N GLN A 106 26.07 7.55 -11.32
CA GLN A 106 26.54 6.19 -11.53
C GLN A 106 25.75 5.56 -12.67
N ASP A 107 26.44 5.16 -13.71
CA ASP A 107 25.86 4.54 -14.89
C ASP A 107 25.46 3.07 -14.58
N LYS A 108 24.23 2.71 -14.91
CA LYS A 108 23.70 1.34 -14.78
C LYS A 108 24.34 0.37 -15.78
N GLU A 109 24.73 0.87 -16.94
CA GLU A 109 25.30 0.04 -18.03
C GLU A 109 26.69 -0.52 -17.69
N ASN A 110 27.39 0.10 -16.74
CA ASN A 110 28.76 -0.28 -16.37
C ASN A 110 28.86 -1.23 -15.17
N ILE A 111 27.73 -1.80 -14.71
CA ILE A 111 27.73 -2.73 -13.57
C ILE A 111 28.17 -4.11 -14.05
N LYS A 112 29.30 -4.59 -13.51
CA LYS A 112 29.75 -5.97 -13.70
C LYS A 112 28.96 -6.89 -12.77
N VAL A 113 28.31 -7.88 -13.37
CA VAL A 113 27.52 -8.85 -12.59
C VAL A 113 28.46 -9.83 -11.91
N ASN A 114 28.34 -9.94 -10.60
CA ASN A 114 28.98 -10.96 -9.79
C ASN A 114 27.95 -12.08 -9.52
N GLU A 115 28.12 -13.23 -10.16
CA GLU A 115 27.17 -14.34 -10.04
C GLU A 115 27.09 -14.91 -8.62
N GLU A 116 28.13 -14.82 -7.82
CA GLU A 116 28.12 -15.27 -6.42
C GLU A 116 27.24 -14.35 -5.55
N GLU A 117 27.37 -13.04 -5.73
CA GLU A 117 26.52 -12.07 -5.04
C GLU A 117 25.07 -12.16 -5.49
N LEU A 118 24.82 -12.33 -6.80
CA LEU A 118 23.48 -12.53 -7.34
C LEU A 118 22.82 -13.79 -6.77
N LYS A 119 23.59 -14.87 -6.65
CA LYS A 119 23.12 -16.12 -6.03
C LYS A 119 22.86 -15.97 -4.53
N LYS A 120 23.65 -15.14 -3.85
CA LYS A 120 23.43 -14.82 -2.44
C LYS A 120 22.11 -14.05 -2.28
N LEU A 121 21.87 -13.02 -3.08
CA LEU A 121 20.64 -12.27 -3.13
C LEU A 121 19.41 -13.19 -3.36
N TRP A 122 19.54 -14.14 -4.32
CA TRP A 122 18.49 -15.15 -4.51
C TRP A 122 18.25 -15.99 -3.26
N ASN A 123 19.30 -16.47 -2.57
CA ASN A 123 19.15 -17.30 -1.37
C ASN A 123 18.42 -16.55 -0.24
N GLU A 124 18.66 -15.25 -0.10
CA GLU A 124 18.04 -14.39 0.91
C GLU A 124 16.56 -14.17 0.62
N HIS A 125 16.18 -14.09 -0.65
CA HIS A 125 14.82 -13.76 -1.11
C HIS A 125 14.11 -14.90 -1.88
N LYS A 126 14.62 -16.11 -1.90
CA LYS A 126 14.10 -17.20 -2.73
C LYS A 126 12.64 -17.57 -2.50
N GLU A 127 12.10 -17.26 -1.32
CA GLU A 127 10.69 -17.51 -1.00
C GLU A 127 9.74 -16.54 -1.71
N ASP A 128 10.25 -15.41 -2.21
CA ASP A 128 9.49 -14.42 -2.98
C ASP A 128 9.36 -14.83 -4.45
N TYR A 129 10.23 -15.73 -4.91
CA TYR A 129 10.28 -16.20 -6.30
C TYR A 129 9.63 -17.57 -6.44
N LYS A 130 8.34 -17.57 -6.76
CA LYS A 130 7.55 -18.79 -6.95
C LYS A 130 7.20 -19.00 -8.42
N THR A 131 7.17 -20.26 -8.85
CA THR A 131 6.56 -20.62 -10.12
C THR A 131 5.04 -20.45 -10.03
N LYS A 132 4.39 -20.25 -11.18
CA LYS A 132 2.95 -20.40 -11.24
C LYS A 132 2.57 -21.88 -11.13
N LYS A 133 1.34 -22.14 -10.67
CA LYS A 133 0.76 -23.48 -10.79
C LYS A 133 0.47 -23.74 -12.27
N VAL A 134 0.96 -24.85 -12.81
CA VAL A 134 0.78 -25.19 -14.22
C VAL A 134 -0.03 -26.48 -14.31
N TYR A 135 -1.01 -26.48 -15.21
CA TYR A 135 -1.80 -27.65 -15.58
C TYR A 135 -1.38 -28.05 -17.00
N GLU A 136 -0.84 -29.24 -17.17
CA GLU A 136 -0.62 -29.90 -18.46
C GLU A 136 -1.95 -30.56 -18.84
N ILE A 137 -2.57 -30.10 -19.93
CA ILE A 137 -3.92 -30.52 -20.32
C ILE A 137 -3.95 -30.96 -21.78
N SER A 138 -4.87 -31.88 -22.07
CA SER A 138 -5.30 -32.16 -23.45
C SER A 138 -6.69 -31.61 -23.65
N THR A 139 -6.95 -30.94 -24.75
CA THR A 139 -8.21 -30.23 -25.02
C THR A 139 -8.90 -30.73 -26.26
N TYR A 140 -10.24 -30.70 -26.23
CA TYR A 140 -11.11 -30.88 -27.38
C TYR A 140 -12.11 -29.75 -27.41
N TYR A 141 -12.05 -28.90 -28.44
CA TYR A 141 -12.92 -27.74 -28.59
C TYR A 141 -14.01 -28.00 -29.62
N LEU A 142 -15.24 -27.70 -29.25
CA LEU A 142 -16.44 -27.79 -30.06
C LEU A 142 -16.99 -26.37 -30.28
N PRO A 143 -16.78 -25.73 -31.44
CA PRO A 143 -17.34 -24.43 -31.74
C PRO A 143 -18.83 -24.52 -32.04
N VAL A 144 -19.59 -23.46 -31.74
CA VAL A 144 -20.97 -23.32 -32.24
C VAL A 144 -21.00 -23.03 -33.74
N ASP A 145 -21.96 -23.64 -34.42
CA ASP A 145 -22.27 -23.29 -35.81
C ASP A 145 -23.43 -22.29 -35.80
N MET A 146 -23.13 -21.04 -36.14
CA MET A 146 -24.10 -19.93 -36.16
C MET A 146 -24.78 -19.77 -37.53
N GLN A 147 -24.37 -20.51 -38.59
CA GLN A 147 -24.71 -20.20 -39.97
C GLN A 147 -26.12 -20.64 -40.41
N LYS A 148 -26.87 -21.43 -39.66
CA LYS A 148 -28.13 -22.03 -40.06
C LYS A 148 -29.20 -22.04 -38.98
N ILE A 149 -29.35 -20.95 -38.21
CA ILE A 149 -30.36 -20.90 -37.18
C ILE A 149 -31.59 -20.15 -37.75
N ASP A 150 -32.73 -20.82 -37.77
CA ASP A 150 -33.99 -20.24 -38.19
C ASP A 150 -34.52 -19.23 -37.17
N ASP A 151 -34.89 -18.04 -37.61
CA ASP A 151 -35.39 -16.95 -36.75
C ASP A 151 -36.59 -17.39 -35.89
N SER A 152 -37.48 -18.23 -36.44
CA SER A 152 -38.62 -18.76 -35.70
C SER A 152 -38.22 -19.57 -34.48
N LYS A 153 -37.14 -20.35 -34.55
CA LYS A 153 -36.59 -21.12 -33.43
C LYS A 153 -35.89 -20.24 -32.39
N LEU A 154 -35.26 -19.15 -32.86
CA LEU A 154 -34.68 -18.16 -31.95
C LEU A 154 -35.74 -17.41 -31.17
N GLU A 155 -36.85 -17.03 -31.84
CA GLU A 155 -37.96 -16.36 -31.18
C GLU A 155 -38.69 -17.27 -30.18
N GLU A 156 -38.90 -18.55 -30.52
CA GLU A 156 -39.40 -19.55 -29.60
C GLU A 156 -38.51 -19.73 -28.36
N PHE A 157 -37.19 -19.81 -28.59
CA PHE A 157 -36.21 -19.92 -27.50
C PHE A 157 -36.19 -18.69 -26.59
N TYR A 158 -36.25 -17.47 -27.20
CA TYR A 158 -36.33 -16.22 -26.47
C TYR A 158 -37.61 -16.13 -25.62
N ASN A 159 -38.77 -16.51 -26.20
CA ASN A 159 -40.07 -16.41 -25.53
C ASN A 159 -40.25 -17.44 -24.41
N ASN A 160 -39.39 -18.45 -24.28
CA ASN A 160 -39.39 -19.34 -23.16
C ASN A 160 -39.18 -18.56 -21.87
N GLU A 161 -40.07 -18.76 -20.86
CA GLU A 161 -40.05 -18.01 -19.61
C GLU A 161 -38.70 -18.07 -18.87
N ASN A 162 -37.97 -19.19 -18.96
CA ASN A 162 -36.65 -19.34 -18.36
C ASN A 162 -35.54 -18.57 -19.07
N ASN A 163 -35.74 -18.19 -20.33
CA ASN A 163 -34.71 -17.52 -21.14
C ASN A 163 -34.93 -16.03 -21.25
N LYS A 164 -36.16 -15.57 -21.42
CA LYS A 164 -36.53 -14.16 -21.65
C LYS A 164 -35.95 -13.21 -20.58
N PHE A 165 -35.93 -13.62 -19.31
CA PHE A 165 -35.42 -12.84 -18.18
C PHE A 165 -33.90 -12.72 -18.14
N LYS A 166 -33.16 -13.45 -18.98
CA LYS A 166 -31.70 -13.35 -19.11
C LYS A 166 -31.26 -12.10 -19.88
N TYR A 167 -32.06 -11.66 -20.85
CA TYR A 167 -31.73 -10.60 -21.79
C TYR A 167 -32.20 -9.26 -21.25
N LYS A 168 -31.34 -8.55 -20.50
CA LYS A 168 -31.63 -7.23 -19.92
C LYS A 168 -30.62 -6.20 -20.41
N ASP A 169 -31.08 -4.98 -20.59
CA ASP A 169 -30.24 -3.83 -20.83
C ASP A 169 -29.52 -3.34 -19.55
N PHE A 170 -28.70 -2.33 -19.68
CA PHE A 170 -27.94 -1.73 -18.54
C PHE A 170 -28.86 -1.16 -17.44
N SER A 171 -30.12 -0.88 -17.73
CA SER A 171 -31.13 -0.44 -16.75
C SER A 171 -31.85 -1.58 -16.05
N GLY A 172 -31.56 -2.83 -16.43
CA GLY A 172 -32.23 -4.03 -15.90
C GLY A 172 -33.57 -4.34 -16.60
N LYS A 173 -33.96 -3.60 -17.65
CA LYS A 173 -35.19 -3.83 -18.42
C LYS A 173 -34.95 -4.92 -19.44
N ILE A 174 -35.97 -5.80 -19.61
CA ILE A 174 -35.94 -6.88 -20.61
C ILE A 174 -35.85 -6.28 -22.01
N MET A 175 -34.83 -6.69 -22.77
CA MET A 175 -34.63 -6.27 -24.18
C MET A 175 -35.68 -6.93 -25.07
N SER A 176 -36.05 -6.27 -26.15
CA SER A 176 -36.88 -6.92 -27.19
C SER A 176 -36.08 -8.05 -27.87
N PHE A 177 -36.82 -8.99 -28.55
CA PHE A 177 -36.17 -10.07 -29.30
C PHE A 177 -35.16 -9.52 -30.33
N GLU A 178 -35.52 -8.52 -31.10
CA GLU A 178 -34.64 -7.91 -32.10
C GLU A 178 -33.36 -7.31 -31.49
N ALA A 179 -33.49 -6.66 -30.34
CA ALA A 179 -32.35 -6.12 -29.62
C ALA A 179 -31.42 -7.20 -29.01
N ALA A 180 -32.02 -8.33 -28.59
CA ALA A 180 -31.30 -9.44 -27.97
C ALA A 180 -30.90 -10.54 -28.99
N LYS A 181 -31.30 -10.46 -30.22
CA LYS A 181 -31.23 -11.55 -31.24
C LYS A 181 -29.84 -12.18 -31.34
N LYS A 182 -28.78 -11.38 -31.29
CA LYS A 182 -27.41 -11.89 -31.37
C LYS A 182 -27.04 -12.77 -30.15
N ASP A 183 -27.43 -12.36 -28.93
CA ASP A 183 -27.17 -13.09 -27.71
C ASP A 183 -28.06 -14.32 -27.62
N VAL A 184 -29.34 -14.20 -28.03
CA VAL A 184 -30.28 -15.32 -28.16
C VAL A 184 -29.74 -16.39 -29.11
N ALA A 185 -29.23 -15.99 -30.29
CA ALA A 185 -28.66 -16.91 -31.25
C ALA A 185 -27.46 -17.67 -30.71
N LYS A 186 -26.59 -16.98 -29.96
CA LYS A 186 -25.44 -17.61 -29.25
C LYS A 186 -25.88 -18.61 -28.19
N ASP A 187 -26.82 -18.20 -27.35
CA ASP A 187 -27.31 -19.06 -26.24
C ASP A 187 -28.08 -20.28 -26.79
N TYR A 188 -28.86 -20.08 -27.84
CA TYR A 188 -29.55 -21.20 -28.51
C TYR A 188 -28.55 -22.19 -29.12
N ALA A 189 -27.53 -21.70 -29.82
CA ALA A 189 -26.49 -22.55 -30.41
C ALA A 189 -25.70 -23.33 -29.33
N LEU A 190 -25.37 -22.67 -28.23
CA LEU A 190 -24.74 -23.32 -27.07
C LEU A 190 -25.65 -24.39 -26.46
N ALA A 191 -26.94 -24.12 -26.30
CA ALA A 191 -27.89 -25.09 -25.77
C ALA A 191 -28.01 -26.35 -26.65
N GLN A 192 -28.02 -26.19 -27.98
CA GLN A 192 -28.01 -27.33 -28.92
C GLN A 192 -26.70 -28.11 -28.86
N LEU A 193 -25.56 -27.40 -28.80
CA LEU A 193 -24.24 -28.01 -28.75
C LEU A 193 -23.97 -28.80 -27.47
N LYS A 194 -24.67 -28.45 -26.38
CA LYS A 194 -24.47 -29.09 -25.04
C LYS A 194 -24.63 -30.60 -25.07
N ASN A 195 -25.63 -31.11 -25.76
CA ASN A 195 -25.85 -32.54 -25.87
C ASN A 195 -24.77 -33.25 -26.69
N ILE A 196 -24.30 -32.59 -27.76
CA ILE A 196 -23.21 -33.08 -28.61
C ILE A 196 -21.89 -33.08 -27.79
N ALA A 197 -21.65 -32.04 -27.02
CA ALA A 197 -20.47 -31.92 -26.16
C ALA A 197 -20.48 -33.02 -25.07
N ASN A 198 -21.64 -33.33 -24.47
CA ASN A 198 -21.75 -34.40 -23.51
C ASN A 198 -21.52 -35.81 -24.14
N ALA A 199 -22.01 -36.05 -25.36
CA ALA A 199 -21.72 -37.28 -26.08
C ALA A 199 -20.21 -37.40 -26.37
N LYS A 200 -19.58 -36.32 -26.87
CA LYS A 200 -18.16 -36.26 -27.15
C LYS A 200 -17.31 -36.46 -25.88
N PHE A 201 -17.73 -35.93 -24.76
CA PHE A 201 -17.09 -36.16 -23.48
C PHE A 201 -17.05 -37.65 -23.11
N LEU A 202 -18.13 -38.40 -23.33
CA LEU A 202 -18.17 -39.83 -23.06
C LEU A 202 -17.21 -40.59 -23.98
N GLU A 203 -17.16 -40.28 -25.27
CA GLU A 203 -16.27 -40.88 -26.25
C GLU A 203 -14.79 -40.64 -25.85
N LEU A 204 -14.44 -39.41 -25.49
CA LEU A 204 -13.07 -39.04 -25.07
C LEU A 204 -12.71 -39.74 -23.74
N LYS A 205 -13.63 -39.80 -22.79
CA LYS A 205 -13.43 -40.46 -21.50
C LYS A 205 -13.22 -41.94 -21.62
N GLU A 206 -13.90 -42.62 -22.58
CA GLU A 206 -13.76 -44.02 -22.87
C GLU A 206 -12.57 -44.33 -23.81
N GLY A 207 -11.86 -43.32 -24.28
CA GLY A 207 -10.74 -43.48 -25.22
C GLY A 207 -11.15 -43.86 -26.64
N LYS A 208 -12.42 -43.67 -27.00
CA LYS A 208 -12.96 -43.94 -28.34
C LYS A 208 -12.63 -42.84 -29.35
N ASP A 209 -12.21 -41.67 -28.88
CA ASP A 209 -11.75 -40.55 -29.71
C ASP A 209 -10.49 -39.92 -29.09
N LYS A 210 -9.82 -39.00 -29.81
CA LYS A 210 -8.59 -38.35 -29.41
C LYS A 210 -8.81 -36.87 -29.15
N PHE A 211 -8.09 -36.34 -28.15
CA PHE A 211 -7.99 -34.91 -27.94
C PHE A 211 -7.31 -34.23 -29.13
N GLN A 212 -7.67 -32.95 -29.36
CA GLN A 212 -7.19 -32.19 -30.52
C GLN A 212 -5.84 -31.53 -30.27
N LYS A 213 -5.54 -31.15 -29.00
CA LYS A 213 -4.37 -30.34 -28.65
C LYS A 213 -3.90 -30.62 -27.23
N ASP A 214 -2.59 -30.68 -27.05
CA ASP A 214 -1.96 -30.66 -25.74
C ASP A 214 -1.39 -29.27 -25.49
N GLU A 215 -1.61 -28.74 -24.28
CA GLU A 215 -1.15 -27.40 -23.91
C GLU A 215 -0.93 -27.28 -22.39
N ASN A 216 -0.16 -26.25 -22.03
CA ASN A 216 0.09 -25.90 -20.65
C ASN A 216 -0.64 -24.59 -20.34
N ILE A 217 -1.43 -24.60 -19.28
CA ILE A 217 -2.12 -23.41 -18.77
C ILE A 217 -1.74 -23.18 -17.31
N THR A 218 -1.90 -21.94 -16.87
CA THR A 218 -1.61 -21.51 -15.51
C THR A 218 -2.89 -21.14 -14.78
N ASP A 219 -2.80 -20.89 -13.48
CA ASP A 219 -3.87 -20.33 -12.65
C ASP A 219 -4.24 -18.87 -13.00
N SER A 220 -3.52 -18.26 -13.94
CA SER A 220 -3.86 -16.93 -14.50
C SER A 220 -4.72 -17.00 -15.77
N ASP A 221 -4.93 -18.19 -16.32
CA ASP A 221 -5.67 -18.40 -17.58
C ASP A 221 -7.17 -18.53 -17.33
N VAL A 222 -7.78 -17.42 -16.91
CA VAL A 222 -9.17 -17.33 -16.40
C VAL A 222 -10.27 -17.78 -17.35
N TYR A 223 -9.99 -17.96 -18.64
CA TYR A 223 -10.95 -18.48 -19.61
C TYR A 223 -11.15 -19.99 -19.51
N TYR A 224 -10.23 -20.71 -18.88
CA TYR A 224 -10.36 -22.14 -18.63
C TYR A 224 -11.13 -22.40 -17.31
N PRO A 225 -11.74 -23.59 -17.16
CA PRO A 225 -12.48 -23.95 -15.95
C PRO A 225 -11.52 -24.28 -14.79
N LEU A 226 -10.76 -23.30 -14.30
CA LEU A 226 -9.70 -23.47 -13.31
C LEU A 226 -10.21 -24.09 -11.99
N GLU A 227 -11.44 -23.80 -11.58
CA GLU A 227 -12.02 -24.39 -10.39
C GLU A 227 -12.17 -25.91 -10.52
N ALA A 228 -12.68 -26.37 -11.67
CA ALA A 228 -12.80 -27.80 -11.96
C ALA A 228 -11.42 -28.46 -12.06
N LEU A 229 -10.46 -27.81 -12.73
CA LEU A 229 -9.07 -28.29 -12.83
C LEU A 229 -8.40 -28.41 -11.44
N SER A 230 -8.66 -27.45 -10.55
CA SER A 230 -8.05 -27.46 -9.22
C SER A 230 -8.49 -28.65 -8.34
N ARG A 231 -9.69 -29.19 -8.60
CA ARG A 231 -10.26 -30.33 -7.89
C ARG A 231 -10.01 -31.67 -8.57
N ALA A 232 -9.58 -31.66 -9.84
CA ALA A 232 -9.37 -32.84 -10.64
C ALA A 232 -8.06 -33.56 -10.25
N LYS A 233 -8.03 -34.88 -10.49
CA LYS A 233 -6.82 -35.71 -10.39
C LYS A 233 -6.18 -35.88 -11.77
N ASN A 234 -4.88 -36.13 -11.79
CA ASN A 234 -4.18 -36.45 -13.03
C ASN A 234 -4.85 -37.66 -13.73
N GLY A 235 -5.15 -37.51 -14.99
CA GLY A 235 -5.87 -38.47 -15.82
C GLY A 235 -7.38 -38.23 -15.95
N ASP A 236 -7.96 -37.36 -15.09
CA ASP A 236 -9.39 -37.08 -15.15
C ASP A 236 -9.76 -36.31 -16.42
N VAL A 237 -10.86 -36.70 -17.03
CA VAL A 237 -11.53 -35.96 -18.11
C VAL A 237 -12.67 -35.15 -17.50
N LEU A 238 -12.60 -33.83 -17.64
CA LEU A 238 -13.59 -32.90 -17.11
C LEU A 238 -14.83 -32.83 -18.01
N ARG A 239 -15.98 -32.58 -17.39
CA ARG A 239 -17.23 -32.33 -18.15
C ARG A 239 -17.06 -31.12 -19.04
N PRO A 240 -17.82 -31.04 -20.17
CA PRO A 240 -17.78 -29.89 -21.06
C PRO A 240 -18.07 -28.60 -20.31
N SER A 241 -17.25 -27.60 -20.51
CA SER A 241 -17.41 -26.25 -20.00
C SER A 241 -17.52 -25.26 -21.14
N GLU A 242 -18.29 -24.22 -20.96
CA GLU A 242 -18.35 -23.13 -21.96
C GLU A 242 -16.98 -22.46 -22.08
N TYR A 243 -16.52 -22.28 -23.29
CA TYR A 243 -15.24 -21.69 -23.62
C TYR A 243 -15.34 -20.95 -24.96
N GLN A 244 -14.98 -19.67 -24.96
CA GLN A 244 -15.14 -18.82 -26.15
C GLN A 244 -16.58 -18.89 -26.74
N ASN A 245 -16.70 -19.35 -28.00
CA ASN A 245 -17.98 -19.56 -28.65
C ASN A 245 -18.26 -21.07 -28.83
N GLY A 246 -18.28 -21.84 -27.75
CA GLY A 246 -18.49 -23.28 -27.81
C GLY A 246 -18.28 -23.97 -26.48
N TYR A 247 -17.95 -25.25 -26.54
CA TYR A 247 -17.61 -26.06 -25.40
C TYR A 247 -16.19 -26.60 -25.49
N ILE A 248 -15.49 -26.63 -24.38
CA ILE A 248 -14.19 -27.29 -24.24
C ILE A 248 -14.32 -28.50 -23.31
N ILE A 249 -13.71 -29.60 -23.71
CA ILE A 249 -13.53 -30.81 -22.91
C ILE A 249 -12.04 -30.94 -22.62
N ILE A 250 -11.70 -31.10 -21.36
CA ILE A 250 -10.32 -31.07 -20.90
C ILE A 250 -9.97 -32.37 -20.20
N LYS A 251 -8.84 -32.97 -20.54
CA LYS A 251 -8.20 -34.01 -19.74
C LYS A 251 -7.03 -33.37 -19.00
N LEU A 252 -7.01 -33.50 -17.69
CA LEU A 252 -5.86 -33.11 -16.88
C LEU A 252 -4.78 -34.19 -16.95
N ASN A 253 -3.70 -33.92 -17.65
CA ASN A 253 -2.58 -34.87 -17.76
C ASN A 253 -1.71 -34.83 -16.51
N LYS A 254 -1.36 -33.60 -16.06
CA LYS A 254 -0.51 -33.40 -14.88
C LYS A 254 -0.72 -32.03 -14.26
N THR A 255 -0.63 -31.96 -12.94
CA THR A 255 -0.56 -30.71 -12.19
C THR A 255 0.85 -30.52 -11.66
N ASN A 256 1.48 -29.42 -12.04
CA ASN A 256 2.74 -28.96 -11.48
C ASN A 256 2.44 -27.89 -10.41
N PRO A 257 2.66 -28.19 -9.13
CA PRO A 257 2.35 -27.27 -8.04
C PRO A 257 3.28 -26.05 -8.05
N VAL A 258 2.85 -25.00 -7.37
CA VAL A 258 3.71 -23.85 -7.06
C VAL A 258 4.94 -24.35 -6.28
N ARG A 259 6.12 -23.95 -6.71
CA ARG A 259 7.38 -24.19 -6.01
C ARG A 259 8.27 -22.97 -6.05
N THR A 260 9.27 -22.93 -5.21
CA THR A 260 10.33 -21.93 -5.30
C THR A 260 11.09 -22.12 -6.63
N LYS A 261 11.30 -21.04 -7.36
CA LYS A 261 12.12 -21.02 -8.58
C LYS A 261 13.57 -21.35 -8.22
N THR A 262 14.23 -22.09 -9.05
CA THR A 262 15.67 -22.23 -8.97
C THR A 262 16.36 -20.89 -9.27
N PHE A 263 17.62 -20.75 -8.90
CA PHE A 263 18.40 -19.55 -9.22
C PHE A 263 18.36 -19.20 -10.72
N ASN A 264 18.50 -20.18 -11.59
CA ASN A 264 18.47 -19.95 -13.05
C ASN A 264 17.10 -19.46 -13.54
N GLU A 265 16.00 -19.96 -12.95
CA GLU A 265 14.65 -19.55 -13.30
C GLU A 265 14.31 -18.15 -12.77
N ALA A 266 14.90 -17.73 -11.64
CA ALA A 266 14.67 -16.42 -11.02
C ALA A 266 15.66 -15.33 -11.51
N ARG A 267 16.74 -15.73 -12.20
CA ARG A 267 17.87 -14.87 -12.55
C ARG A 267 17.46 -13.59 -13.29
N GLU A 268 16.58 -13.70 -14.27
CA GLU A 268 16.12 -12.53 -15.04
C GLU A 268 15.29 -11.54 -14.18
N GLU A 269 14.52 -12.05 -13.22
CA GLU A 269 13.74 -11.24 -12.29
C GLU A 269 14.61 -10.59 -11.22
N LEU A 270 15.70 -11.26 -10.81
CA LEU A 270 16.68 -10.77 -9.84
C LEU A 270 17.61 -9.70 -10.41
N MET A 271 17.92 -9.80 -11.71
CA MET A 271 18.92 -8.95 -12.34
C MET A 271 18.68 -7.44 -12.18
N PRO A 272 17.46 -6.92 -12.41
CA PRO A 272 17.18 -5.50 -12.21
C PRO A 272 17.39 -5.04 -10.75
N ILE A 273 17.02 -5.89 -9.79
CA ILE A 273 17.18 -5.61 -8.35
C ILE A 273 18.66 -5.56 -8.01
N TYR A 274 19.42 -6.57 -8.43
CA TYR A 274 20.86 -6.64 -8.22
C TYR A 274 21.58 -5.42 -8.80
N ILE A 275 21.27 -5.04 -10.05
CA ILE A 275 21.86 -3.87 -10.70
C ILE A 275 21.55 -2.61 -9.89
N SER A 276 20.31 -2.40 -9.49
CA SER A 276 19.89 -1.26 -8.68
C SER A 276 20.68 -1.16 -7.35
N GLU A 277 20.83 -2.28 -6.65
CA GLU A 277 21.61 -2.35 -5.41
C GLU A 277 23.11 -2.05 -5.66
N GLN A 278 23.69 -2.61 -6.72
CA GLN A 278 25.08 -2.36 -7.05
C GLN A 278 25.34 -0.91 -7.50
N VAL A 279 24.41 -0.32 -8.27
CA VAL A 279 24.49 1.10 -8.66
C VAL A 279 24.51 1.97 -7.41
N LYS A 280 23.57 1.75 -6.49
CA LYS A 280 23.47 2.51 -5.23
C LYS A 280 24.74 2.35 -4.39
N LYS A 281 25.22 1.11 -4.22
CA LYS A 281 26.46 0.81 -3.47
C LYS A 281 27.67 1.52 -4.07
N ASN A 282 27.85 1.40 -5.39
CA ASN A 282 28.96 2.05 -6.09
C ASN A 282 28.87 3.58 -6.01
N LEU A 283 27.64 4.13 -6.08
CA LEU A 283 27.40 5.56 -5.93
C LEU A 283 27.78 6.05 -4.52
N GLU A 284 27.42 5.30 -3.48
CA GLU A 284 27.78 5.62 -2.10
C GLU A 284 29.30 5.55 -1.87
N GLU A 285 29.97 4.52 -2.39
CA GLU A 285 31.42 4.38 -2.32
C GLU A 285 32.12 5.53 -3.05
N LYS A 286 31.66 5.88 -4.24
CA LYS A 286 32.14 6.99 -5.04
C LYS A 286 31.91 8.32 -4.33
N ALA A 287 30.77 8.50 -3.68
CA ALA A 287 30.48 9.70 -2.89
C ALA A 287 31.44 9.82 -1.71
N LYS A 288 31.69 8.77 -0.96
CA LYS A 288 32.64 8.74 0.18
C LYS A 288 34.07 9.04 -0.28
N GLN A 289 34.53 8.46 -1.39
CA GLN A 289 35.87 8.66 -1.92
C GLN A 289 36.12 10.12 -2.39
N ASN A 290 35.09 10.74 -2.97
CA ASN A 290 35.20 12.10 -3.49
C ASN A 290 34.88 13.19 -2.46
N LEU A 291 34.35 12.82 -1.29
CA LEU A 291 33.84 13.77 -0.31
C LEU A 291 34.89 14.81 0.14
N GLU A 292 36.13 14.40 0.32
CA GLU A 292 37.20 15.29 0.83
C GLU A 292 37.64 16.33 -0.18
N ASN A 293 37.68 16.00 -1.47
CA ASN A 293 38.38 16.77 -2.50
C ASN A 293 37.47 17.14 -3.69
N PHE A 294 36.14 17.16 -3.55
CA PHE A 294 35.28 17.52 -4.68
C PHE A 294 35.38 19.04 -4.99
N SER A 295 35.40 19.34 -6.27
CA SER A 295 35.19 20.69 -6.77
C SER A 295 33.71 20.89 -7.06
N GLY A 296 33.09 21.84 -6.37
CA GLY A 296 31.65 22.05 -6.47
C GLY A 296 31.26 23.46 -6.91
N THR A 297 30.00 23.60 -7.32
CA THR A 297 29.39 24.90 -7.63
C THR A 297 28.90 25.54 -6.34
N ASN A 298 29.29 26.80 -6.09
CA ASN A 298 28.75 27.59 -5.00
C ASN A 298 27.35 28.07 -5.37
N ILE A 299 26.34 27.65 -4.59
CA ILE A 299 24.92 28.02 -4.79
C ILE A 299 24.45 29.15 -3.86
N GLY A 300 25.38 29.77 -3.12
CA GLY A 300 25.07 30.86 -2.20
C GLY A 300 24.42 30.38 -0.90
N PHE A 301 23.79 31.33 -0.22
CA PHE A 301 23.07 31.06 1.00
C PHE A 301 21.67 30.50 0.69
N VAL A 302 21.36 29.35 1.27
CA VAL A 302 20.08 28.67 1.18
C VAL A 302 19.55 28.37 2.59
N SER A 303 18.26 28.28 2.73
CA SER A 303 17.52 27.85 3.94
C SER A 303 16.61 26.66 3.62
N ARG A 304 15.97 26.09 4.61
CA ARG A 304 15.02 24.97 4.44
C ARG A 304 13.90 25.25 3.43
N ASP A 305 13.49 26.52 3.33
CA ASP A 305 12.38 27.01 2.51
C ASP A 305 12.85 27.74 1.22
N THR A 306 14.15 27.65 0.90
CA THR A 306 14.66 28.25 -0.34
C THR A 306 14.05 27.58 -1.56
N VAL A 307 13.41 28.39 -2.41
CA VAL A 307 12.88 27.93 -3.70
C VAL A 307 13.98 27.95 -4.75
N ARG A 308 14.01 26.98 -5.63
CA ARG A 308 14.98 26.88 -6.72
C ARG A 308 14.76 27.97 -7.78
N ASN A 309 15.50 29.07 -7.69
CA ASN A 309 15.39 30.22 -8.60
C ASN A 309 16.66 30.51 -9.42
N ASP A 310 17.75 29.74 -9.22
CA ASP A 310 19.06 29.98 -9.89
C ASP A 310 19.28 28.93 -11.00
N ALA A 311 19.70 29.44 -12.18
CA ALA A 311 20.10 28.62 -13.33
C ALA A 311 21.21 27.61 -12.99
N LYS A 312 22.12 27.96 -12.06
CA LYS A 312 23.21 27.09 -11.61
C LYS A 312 22.68 25.84 -10.92
N ILE A 313 21.62 25.99 -10.12
CA ILE A 313 20.97 24.90 -9.40
C ILE A 313 20.14 24.07 -10.39
N SER A 314 19.46 24.75 -11.33
CA SER A 314 18.55 24.08 -12.29
C SER A 314 19.28 23.08 -13.21
N ASN A 315 20.58 23.28 -13.45
CA ASN A 315 21.39 22.33 -14.22
C ASN A 315 21.83 21.08 -13.41
N ILE A 316 21.73 21.15 -12.09
CA ILE A 316 22.19 20.07 -11.18
C ILE A 316 21.00 19.30 -10.60
N LEU A 317 19.97 20.03 -10.17
CA LEU A 317 18.82 19.52 -9.43
C LEU A 317 17.51 20.04 -10.03
N ASN A 318 16.49 19.18 -10.17
CA ASN A 318 15.13 19.64 -10.38
C ASN A 318 14.53 20.17 -9.06
N GLU A 319 13.31 20.70 -9.09
CA GLU A 319 12.68 21.33 -7.93
C GLU A 319 12.43 20.34 -6.77
N ALA A 320 11.93 19.16 -7.07
CA ALA A 320 11.69 18.12 -6.07
C ALA A 320 13.00 17.59 -5.46
N GLU A 321 14.01 17.36 -6.29
CA GLU A 321 15.34 16.96 -5.85
C GLU A 321 16.01 18.03 -4.97
N PHE A 322 15.82 19.31 -5.32
CA PHE A 322 16.37 20.41 -4.53
C PHE A 322 15.73 20.51 -3.15
N SER A 323 14.40 20.42 -3.08
CA SER A 323 13.67 20.40 -1.81
C SER A 323 14.07 19.21 -0.92
N TYR A 324 14.18 18.01 -1.52
CA TYR A 324 14.65 16.82 -0.82
C TYR A 324 16.10 16.96 -0.35
N PHE A 325 16.98 17.53 -1.18
CA PHE A 325 18.37 17.81 -0.84
C PHE A 325 18.47 18.76 0.36
N LEU A 326 17.77 19.90 0.34
CA LEU A 326 17.77 20.86 1.45
C LEU A 326 17.25 20.25 2.73
N MET A 327 16.18 19.46 2.66
CA MET A 327 15.66 18.75 3.84
C MET A 327 16.74 17.86 4.48
N ASN A 328 17.52 17.14 3.69
CA ASN A 328 18.58 16.28 4.21
C ASN A 328 19.78 17.09 4.74
N VAL A 329 20.20 18.15 4.06
CA VAL A 329 21.29 19.02 4.51
C VAL A 329 20.95 19.63 5.87
N PHE A 330 19.77 20.23 6.02
CA PHE A 330 19.36 20.91 7.27
C PHE A 330 18.92 19.96 8.39
N ASN A 331 18.80 18.65 8.12
CA ASN A 331 18.60 17.62 9.13
C ASN A 331 19.91 16.90 9.51
N SER A 332 21.02 17.21 8.83
CA SER A 332 22.34 16.66 9.11
C SER A 332 23.10 17.58 10.05
N ASP A 333 23.93 17.00 10.91
CA ASP A 333 24.92 17.68 11.75
C ASP A 333 26.30 17.84 11.06
N GLN A 334 26.40 17.37 9.80
CA GLN A 334 27.66 17.31 9.06
C GLN A 334 27.87 18.54 8.20
N ASN A 335 29.01 19.23 8.38
CA ASN A 335 29.42 20.35 7.53
C ASN A 335 29.81 19.92 6.12
N ARG A 336 30.04 18.65 5.88
CA ARG A 336 30.39 18.03 4.60
C ARG A 336 29.82 16.61 4.58
N SER A 337 28.98 16.33 3.58
CA SER A 337 28.40 15.02 3.40
C SER A 337 27.84 14.88 1.98
N TYR A 338 27.03 13.85 1.75
CA TYR A 338 26.33 13.61 0.50
C TYR A 338 24.87 13.23 0.75
N VAL A 339 24.04 13.50 -0.24
CA VAL A 339 22.64 13.09 -0.25
C VAL A 339 22.39 12.22 -1.48
N ILE A 340 21.95 10.99 -1.27
CA ILE A 340 21.48 10.12 -2.35
C ILE A 340 20.08 10.58 -2.73
N LEU A 341 19.89 11.00 -3.98
CA LEU A 341 18.61 11.49 -4.49
C LEU A 341 17.75 10.37 -5.06
N ASN A 342 18.42 9.46 -5.76
CA ASN A 342 17.80 8.27 -6.35
C ASN A 342 18.88 7.18 -6.52
N GLU A 343 18.56 6.10 -7.26
CA GLU A 343 19.46 4.96 -7.43
C GLU A 343 20.82 5.32 -8.05
N ASP A 344 20.86 6.30 -8.97
CA ASP A 344 22.02 6.60 -9.82
C ASP A 344 22.57 8.02 -9.63
N LYS A 345 21.97 8.85 -8.75
CA LYS A 345 22.34 10.26 -8.56
C LYS A 345 22.53 10.62 -7.09
N ALA A 346 23.64 11.23 -6.78
CA ALA A 346 23.94 11.81 -5.46
C ALA A 346 24.45 13.24 -5.60
N ILE A 347 24.31 14.01 -4.54
CA ILE A 347 24.89 15.35 -4.42
C ILE A 347 25.84 15.35 -3.23
N LEU A 348 27.11 15.67 -3.50
CA LEU A 348 28.07 16.05 -2.47
C LEU A 348 27.79 17.48 -2.06
N TYR A 349 27.94 17.78 -0.77
CA TYR A 349 27.83 19.14 -0.29
C TYR A 349 28.91 19.48 0.76
N LYS A 350 29.23 20.77 0.82
CA LYS A 350 30.07 21.36 1.86
C LYS A 350 29.49 22.71 2.26
N ILE A 351 29.31 22.92 3.56
CA ILE A 351 28.93 24.19 4.15
C ILE A 351 30.19 25.05 4.25
N ASN A 352 30.18 26.18 3.55
CA ASN A 352 31.32 27.13 3.58
C ASN A 352 31.14 28.17 4.68
N LYS A 353 29.92 28.68 4.86
CA LYS A 353 29.56 29.69 5.85
C LYS A 353 28.15 29.46 6.30
N GLN A 354 27.88 29.80 7.54
CA GLN A 354 26.52 29.79 8.12
C GLN A 354 26.17 31.19 8.61
N LYS A 355 24.94 31.57 8.48
CA LYS A 355 24.39 32.79 9.08
C LYS A 355 22.98 32.56 9.57
N LEU A 356 22.60 33.28 10.62
CA LEU A 356 21.26 33.28 11.15
C LEU A 356 20.50 34.49 10.58
N ASP A 357 19.42 34.24 9.84
CA ASP A 357 18.57 35.29 9.25
C ASP A 357 17.32 35.50 10.12
N MET A 358 17.52 36.15 11.27
CA MET A 358 16.43 36.49 12.22
C MET A 358 15.69 37.77 11.81
N ASN A 359 15.09 37.76 10.62
CA ASN A 359 14.22 38.85 10.20
C ASN A 359 12.94 38.89 11.11
N PRO A 360 12.65 40.03 11.78
CA PRO A 360 11.50 40.18 12.67
C PRO A 360 10.13 39.86 12.00
N GLU A 361 9.96 40.26 10.73
CA GLU A 361 8.73 40.00 9.97
C GLU A 361 8.56 38.49 9.70
N LYS A 362 9.64 37.84 9.27
CA LYS A 362 9.68 36.40 9.05
C LYS A 362 9.42 35.64 10.37
N PHE A 363 10.00 36.06 11.49
CA PHE A 363 9.75 35.48 12.79
C PHE A 363 8.27 35.59 13.19
N GLN A 364 7.63 36.73 12.99
CA GLN A 364 6.21 36.90 13.28
C GLN A 364 5.32 36.00 12.40
N GLN A 365 5.66 35.86 11.13
CA GLN A 365 4.95 34.93 10.22
C GLN A 365 4.95 33.48 10.72
N TYR A 366 6.06 33.03 11.26
CA TYR A 366 6.23 31.66 11.74
C TYR A 366 5.90 31.46 13.22
N ARG A 367 5.63 32.54 13.97
CA ARG A 367 5.45 32.52 15.42
C ARG A 367 4.41 31.49 15.90
N THR A 368 3.27 31.41 15.23
CA THR A 368 2.18 30.49 15.59
C THR A 368 2.65 29.03 15.43
N MET A 369 3.30 28.72 14.31
CA MET A 369 3.84 27.38 14.05
C MET A 369 4.94 27.01 15.06
N LEU A 370 5.87 27.93 15.33
CA LEU A 370 6.95 27.73 16.31
C LEU A 370 6.37 27.48 17.71
N ASN A 371 5.34 28.25 18.10
CA ASN A 371 4.68 28.08 19.38
C ASN A 371 4.02 26.70 19.52
N GLN A 372 3.28 26.26 18.50
CA GLN A 372 2.66 24.93 18.47
C GLN A 372 3.69 23.80 18.50
N ASN A 373 4.76 23.92 17.72
CA ASN A 373 5.83 22.92 17.69
C ASN A 373 6.56 22.82 19.04
N LEU A 374 6.91 23.97 19.64
CA LEU A 374 7.60 23.98 20.93
C LEU A 374 6.71 23.46 22.06
N GLN A 375 5.43 23.82 22.05
CA GLN A 375 4.44 23.29 22.99
C GLN A 375 4.34 21.76 22.89
N SER A 376 4.22 21.24 21.67
CA SER A 376 4.16 19.80 21.43
C SER A 376 5.42 19.08 21.85
N LEU A 377 6.61 19.65 21.57
CA LEU A 377 7.89 19.07 21.98
C LEU A 377 7.98 18.97 23.50
N LYS A 378 7.72 20.09 24.22
CA LYS A 378 7.76 20.12 25.69
C LYS A 378 6.74 19.17 26.32
N ALA A 379 5.50 19.17 25.81
CA ALA A 379 4.45 18.29 26.32
C ALA A 379 4.82 16.81 26.15
N ASN A 380 5.37 16.44 24.99
CA ASN A 380 5.82 15.06 24.73
C ASN A 380 6.99 14.66 25.63
N GLU A 381 7.99 15.53 25.81
CA GLU A 381 9.16 15.26 26.66
C GLU A 381 8.72 15.07 28.11
N MET A 382 7.93 16.01 28.66
CA MET A 382 7.39 15.91 30.02
C MET A 382 6.53 14.65 30.22
N LYS A 383 5.70 14.31 29.24
CA LYS A 383 4.88 13.08 29.26
C LYS A 383 5.76 11.82 29.30
N GLN A 384 6.82 11.77 28.49
CA GLN A 384 7.75 10.64 28.47
C GLN A 384 8.53 10.52 29.79
N GLU A 385 9.04 11.61 30.32
CA GLU A 385 9.70 11.63 31.64
C GLU A 385 8.77 11.16 32.75
N LEU A 386 7.51 11.63 32.75
CA LEU A 386 6.51 11.16 33.70
C LEU A 386 6.26 9.65 33.56
N ILE A 387 6.08 9.14 32.34
CA ILE A 387 5.88 7.71 32.09
C ILE A 387 7.06 6.88 32.61
N GLU A 388 8.29 7.32 32.38
CA GLU A 388 9.47 6.62 32.88
C GLU A 388 9.52 6.59 34.42
N GLU A 389 9.11 7.66 35.10
CA GLU A 389 9.03 7.71 36.54
C GLU A 389 7.88 6.83 37.08
N LEU A 390 6.74 6.82 36.41
CA LEU A 390 5.60 5.98 36.77
C LEU A 390 5.91 4.48 36.58
N LYS A 391 6.70 4.10 35.57
CA LYS A 391 7.17 2.71 35.39
C LYS A 391 7.99 2.22 36.59
N LYS A 392 8.71 3.11 37.31
CA LYS A 392 9.45 2.78 38.51
C LYS A 392 8.55 2.66 39.73
N THR A 393 7.49 3.45 39.80
CA THR A 393 6.61 3.59 40.95
C THR A 393 5.48 2.56 40.95
N TYR A 394 4.91 2.26 39.79
CA TYR A 394 3.77 1.36 39.68
C TYR A 394 4.19 -0.05 39.21
N PRO A 395 3.74 -1.14 39.91
CA PRO A 395 4.04 -2.51 39.50
C PRO A 395 3.32 -2.88 38.20
N ILE A 396 4.10 -3.14 37.16
CA ILE A 396 3.56 -3.53 35.85
C ILE A 396 3.43 -5.05 35.74
N LYS A 397 2.22 -5.56 35.51
CA LYS A 397 1.97 -6.98 35.24
C LYS A 397 1.29 -7.12 33.87
N ILE A 398 1.96 -7.76 32.92
CA ILE A 398 1.44 -8.03 31.58
C ILE A 398 0.95 -9.47 31.51
N TYR A 399 -0.37 -9.64 31.38
CA TYR A 399 -1.01 -10.96 31.31
C TYR A 399 -1.15 -11.48 29.87
N TYR A 400 -1.04 -10.60 28.88
CA TYR A 400 -1.15 -10.96 27.46
C TYR A 400 0.23 -11.28 26.89
N LYS A 401 0.41 -12.53 26.44
CA LYS A 401 1.69 -13.02 25.87
C LYS A 401 1.75 -13.02 24.36
N GLY A 402 0.82 -12.37 23.66
CA GLY A 402 0.73 -12.42 22.19
C GLY A 402 0.49 -13.87 21.68
N LYS A 403 -0.24 -14.01 20.58
CA LYS A 403 -0.20 -15.25 19.78
C LYS A 403 0.71 -14.99 18.59
#